data_6f387a0dba54751ec35d51bfac7ed69c
#
_entry.id   6f387a0dba54751ec35d51bfac7ed69c
#
_cell.length_a   1.000
_cell.length_b   1.000
_cell.length_c   1.000
_cell.angle_alpha   90.00
_cell.angle_beta   90.00
_cell.angle_gamma   90.00
#
_symmetry.space_group_name_H-M   'P 1'
#
loop_
_entity.id
_entity.type
_entity.pdbx_description
1 polymer ?
#
loop_
_entity_poly.entity_id
_entity_poly.type
_entity_poly.pdbx_seq_one_letter_code
_entity_poly.pdbx_strand_id
1 'polypeptide(L)'
;EEFEIAVKNVESKNFLDAVRIFDKLAQSGLPEAQFNLSLLHSSGLGTPKNYKTALYWSWQAHLNNHPTAITQINEIFDLITEALRDAVANQIIDELLVVANAGEQTSALKLGKTYTDLLVAPDYQSAYVWLSIAQAYGIESASGLLKQVTDQLTVEEILVQQEQASTKFSEINS
;
A
#
# COMPACT_ATOMS: atom_id res chain seq x y z
N GLU A 1 22.00 10.86 1.91
CA GLU A 1 22.47 12.19 1.45
C GLU A 1 21.36 13.01 0.77
N GLU A 2 20.70 12.54 -0.32
CA GLU A 2 19.56 13.27 -0.93
C GLU A 2 18.37 13.45 0.03
N PHE A 3 18.04 12.44 0.84
CA PHE A 3 16.97 12.53 1.85
C PHE A 3 17.25 13.60 2.90
N GLU A 4 18.47 13.69 3.39
CA GLU A 4 18.89 14.73 4.37
C GLU A 4 18.80 16.15 3.77
N ILE A 5 19.09 16.30 2.47
CA ILE A 5 18.91 17.57 1.77
C ILE A 5 17.42 17.95 1.73
N ALA A 6 16.53 16.98 1.46
CA ALA A 6 15.09 17.24 1.47
C ALA A 6 14.59 17.66 2.87
N VAL A 7 15.07 17.00 3.93
CA VAL A 7 14.74 17.36 5.33
C VAL A 7 15.20 18.79 5.64
N LYS A 8 16.44 19.16 5.28
CA LYS A 8 16.95 20.53 5.46
C LYS A 8 16.13 21.56 4.70
N ASN A 9 15.65 21.23 3.51
CA ASN A 9 14.74 22.09 2.76
C ASN A 9 13.41 22.32 3.49
N VAL A 10 12.86 21.28 4.15
CA VAL A 10 11.67 21.44 5.00
C VAL A 10 11.96 22.38 6.18
N GLU A 11 13.06 22.14 6.89
CA GLU A 11 13.50 22.97 8.03
C GLU A 11 13.70 24.44 7.65
N SER A 12 14.25 24.68 6.46
CA SER A 12 14.48 26.00 5.88
C SER A 12 13.26 26.60 5.19
N LYS A 13 12.10 25.91 5.22
CA LYS A 13 10.86 26.29 4.54
C LYS A 13 10.95 26.38 3.01
N ASN A 14 11.94 25.72 2.41
CA ASN A 14 12.09 25.57 0.96
C ASN A 14 11.24 24.37 0.47
N PHE A 15 9.94 24.43 0.76
CA PHE A 15 9.03 23.29 0.58
C PHE A 15 8.94 22.80 -0.87
N LEU A 16 9.04 23.69 -1.85
CA LEU A 16 8.99 23.30 -3.27
C LEU A 16 10.16 22.36 -3.64
N ASP A 17 11.36 22.67 -3.18
CA ASP A 17 12.54 21.83 -3.43
C ASP A 17 12.48 20.54 -2.61
N ALA A 18 11.94 20.60 -1.39
CA ALA A 18 11.69 19.40 -0.58
C ALA A 18 10.74 18.43 -1.29
N VAL A 19 9.61 18.93 -1.82
CA VAL A 19 8.65 18.10 -2.59
C VAL A 19 9.33 17.42 -3.78
N ARG A 20 10.13 18.13 -4.56
CA ARG A 20 10.82 17.57 -5.73
C ARG A 20 11.76 16.42 -5.37
N ILE A 21 12.51 16.58 -4.27
CA ILE A 21 13.47 15.55 -3.84
C ILE A 21 12.73 14.36 -3.23
N PHE A 22 11.75 14.61 -2.36
CA PHE A 22 10.96 13.52 -1.78
C PHE A 22 10.16 12.76 -2.84
N ASP A 23 9.63 13.43 -3.88
CA ASP A 23 8.92 12.76 -4.98
C ASP A 23 9.83 11.76 -5.71
N LYS A 24 11.05 12.17 -6.07
CA LYS A 24 12.05 11.29 -6.67
C LYS A 24 12.38 10.08 -5.78
N LEU A 25 12.59 10.31 -4.50
CA LEU A 25 12.94 9.26 -3.54
C LEU A 25 11.72 8.36 -3.23
N ALA A 26 10.52 8.92 -3.17
CA ALA A 26 9.28 8.17 -2.96
C ALA A 26 9.00 7.21 -4.13
N GLN A 27 9.23 7.65 -5.36
CA GLN A 27 9.14 6.82 -6.57
C GLN A 27 10.15 5.68 -6.58
N SER A 28 11.31 5.85 -5.95
CA SER A 28 12.29 4.77 -5.76
C SER A 28 11.93 3.78 -4.66
N GLY A 29 10.81 4.00 -3.96
CA GLY A 29 10.31 3.11 -2.91
C GLY A 29 10.82 3.41 -1.51
N LEU A 30 11.50 4.55 -1.27
CA LEU A 30 12.00 4.91 0.07
C LEU A 30 10.83 5.29 1.00
N PRO A 31 10.52 4.49 2.05
CA PRO A 31 9.33 4.69 2.87
C PRO A 31 9.31 6.03 3.63
N GLU A 32 10.47 6.50 4.08
CA GLU A 32 10.59 7.80 4.75
C GLU A 32 10.27 8.96 3.80
N ALA A 33 10.65 8.86 2.52
CA ALA A 33 10.34 9.87 1.52
C ALA A 33 8.86 9.84 1.14
N GLN A 34 8.27 8.65 0.99
CA GLN A 34 6.83 8.46 0.76
C GLN A 34 6.01 9.09 1.88
N PHE A 35 6.41 8.85 3.13
CA PHE A 35 5.74 9.43 4.30
C PHE A 35 5.85 10.97 4.33
N ASN A 36 7.04 11.52 4.16
CA ASN A 36 7.24 12.97 4.14
C ASN A 36 6.50 13.66 2.99
N LEU A 37 6.48 13.02 1.81
CA LEU A 37 5.71 13.53 0.66
C LEU A 37 4.20 13.54 0.96
N SER A 38 3.68 12.52 1.64
CA SER A 38 2.30 12.49 2.12
C SER A 38 1.98 13.66 3.05
N LEU A 39 2.88 13.96 4.01
CA LEU A 39 2.72 15.09 4.93
C LEU A 39 2.68 16.43 4.18
N LEU A 40 3.53 16.64 3.20
CA LEU A 40 3.57 17.87 2.40
C LEU A 40 2.28 18.04 1.58
N HIS A 41 1.76 16.97 0.97
CA HIS A 41 0.46 16.99 0.28
C HIS A 41 -0.71 17.22 1.23
N SER A 42 -0.70 16.67 2.45
CA SER A 42 -1.77 16.88 3.44
C SER A 42 -1.79 18.31 3.96
N SER A 43 -0.62 18.91 4.16
CA SER A 43 -0.48 20.26 4.69
C SER A 43 -0.59 21.36 3.64
N GLY A 44 -0.37 21.04 2.36
CA GLY A 44 -0.33 22.01 1.27
C GLY A 44 0.95 22.86 1.29
N LEU A 45 2.08 22.26 1.69
CA LEU A 45 3.39 22.92 1.72
C LEU A 45 4.24 22.46 0.53
N GLY A 46 4.70 23.38 -0.27
CA GLY A 46 5.45 23.12 -1.51
C GLY A 46 4.62 22.58 -2.68
N THR A 47 3.37 22.23 -2.43
CA THR A 47 2.37 21.76 -3.38
C THR A 47 0.97 22.11 -2.86
N PRO A 48 -0.05 22.32 -3.71
CA PRO A 48 -1.41 22.45 -3.23
C PRO A 48 -1.88 21.24 -2.44
N LYS A 49 -2.67 21.47 -1.39
CA LYS A 49 -3.22 20.40 -0.55
C LYS A 49 -4.00 19.39 -1.40
N ASN A 50 -3.69 18.10 -1.22
CA ASN A 50 -4.32 17.01 -1.95
C ASN A 50 -4.36 15.73 -1.10
N TYR A 51 -5.50 15.45 -0.49
CA TYR A 51 -5.66 14.25 0.35
C TYR A 51 -5.65 12.93 -0.45
N LYS A 52 -6.03 12.93 -1.73
CA LYS A 52 -5.90 11.75 -2.59
C LYS A 52 -4.44 11.32 -2.73
N THR A 53 -3.58 12.27 -3.07
CA THR A 53 -2.14 12.04 -3.22
C THR A 53 -1.48 11.73 -1.87
N ALA A 54 -1.93 12.41 -0.81
CA ALA A 54 -1.45 12.14 0.55
C ALA A 54 -1.78 10.71 1.00
N LEU A 55 -3.00 10.22 0.75
CA LEU A 55 -3.39 8.84 1.07
C LEU A 55 -2.56 7.84 0.25
N TYR A 56 -2.40 8.08 -1.05
CA TYR A 56 -1.59 7.22 -1.91
C TYR A 56 -0.18 7.02 -1.33
N TRP A 57 0.53 8.11 -1.04
CA TRP A 57 1.89 8.04 -0.53
C TRP A 57 2.00 7.51 0.90
N SER A 58 1.07 7.84 1.79
CA SER A 58 1.06 7.26 3.14
C SER A 58 0.79 5.76 3.13
N TRP A 59 -0.08 5.28 2.21
CA TRP A 59 -0.30 3.86 2.05
C TRP A 59 0.93 3.15 1.47
N GLN A 60 1.60 3.73 0.47
CA GLN A 60 2.87 3.20 -0.04
C GLN A 60 3.94 3.12 1.07
N ALA A 61 4.05 4.15 1.90
CA ALA A 61 4.95 4.14 3.06
C ALA A 61 4.61 3.00 4.04
N HIS A 62 3.31 2.80 4.33
CA HIS A 62 2.84 1.70 5.18
C HIS A 62 3.18 0.33 4.58
N LEU A 63 2.93 0.12 3.29
CA LEU A 63 3.28 -1.12 2.59
C LEU A 63 4.80 -1.39 2.59
N ASN A 64 5.62 -0.34 2.66
CA ASN A 64 7.07 -0.40 2.77
C ASN A 64 7.57 -0.32 4.24
N ASN A 65 6.69 -0.61 5.20
CA ASN A 65 6.97 -0.74 6.64
C ASN A 65 7.39 0.55 7.35
N HIS A 66 6.95 1.73 6.89
CA HIS A 66 7.15 2.97 7.65
C HIS A 66 6.35 2.93 8.97
N PRO A 67 6.99 3.12 10.14
CA PRO A 67 6.40 2.78 11.44
C PRO A 67 5.18 3.63 11.83
N THR A 68 5.11 4.87 11.37
CA THR A 68 4.04 5.82 11.76
C THR A 68 3.07 6.14 10.62
N ALA A 69 3.22 5.51 9.45
CA ALA A 69 2.36 5.79 8.29
C ALA A 69 0.87 5.50 8.58
N ILE A 70 0.58 4.47 9.39
CA ILE A 70 -0.80 4.13 9.75
C ILE A 70 -1.52 5.26 10.51
N THR A 71 -0.81 6.02 11.34
CA THR A 71 -1.38 7.18 12.03
C THR A 71 -1.81 8.24 11.03
N GLN A 72 -0.96 8.59 10.07
CA GLN A 72 -1.27 9.55 9.00
C GLN A 72 -2.44 9.07 8.13
N ILE A 73 -2.51 7.77 7.81
CA ILE A 73 -3.61 7.18 7.05
C ILE A 73 -4.93 7.36 7.78
N ASN A 74 -4.98 7.06 9.07
CA ASN A 74 -6.20 7.21 9.88
C ASN A 74 -6.66 8.69 9.96
N GLU A 75 -5.73 9.63 10.11
CA GLU A 75 -6.05 11.06 10.06
C GLU A 75 -6.63 11.48 8.70
N ILE A 76 -6.10 10.94 7.59
CA ILE A 76 -6.62 11.22 6.25
C ILE A 76 -8.01 10.61 6.06
N PHE A 77 -8.29 9.42 6.59
CA PHE A 77 -9.60 8.78 6.49
C PHE A 77 -10.72 9.64 7.06
N ASP A 78 -10.46 10.39 8.14
CA ASP A 78 -11.42 11.33 8.74
C ASP A 78 -11.71 12.58 7.88
N LEU A 79 -10.89 12.81 6.85
CA LEU A 79 -10.93 14.03 6.01
C LEU A 79 -11.40 13.76 4.57
N ILE A 80 -11.69 12.50 4.22
CA ILE A 80 -12.05 12.12 2.84
C ILE A 80 -13.38 11.35 2.80
N THR A 81 -13.92 11.21 1.60
CA THR A 81 -15.09 10.35 1.36
C THR A 81 -14.67 8.88 1.16
N GLU A 82 -15.58 7.96 1.46
CA GLU A 82 -15.40 6.53 1.16
C GLU A 82 -15.10 6.30 -0.32
N ALA A 83 -15.77 7.01 -1.22
CA ALA A 83 -15.52 6.92 -2.65
C ALA A 83 -14.09 7.33 -3.05
N LEU A 84 -13.51 8.35 -2.39
CA LEU A 84 -12.12 8.74 -2.62
C LEU A 84 -11.15 7.69 -2.08
N ARG A 85 -11.45 7.13 -0.89
CA ARG A 85 -10.67 6.04 -0.30
C ARG A 85 -10.61 4.83 -1.23
N ASP A 86 -11.77 4.37 -1.73
CA ASP A 86 -11.85 3.24 -2.67
C ASP A 86 -11.16 3.55 -4.01
N ALA A 87 -11.23 4.79 -4.50
CA ALA A 87 -10.54 5.18 -5.72
C ALA A 87 -9.00 5.06 -5.58
N VAL A 88 -8.45 5.45 -4.42
CA VAL A 88 -7.02 5.27 -4.13
C VAL A 88 -6.67 3.80 -3.96
N ALA A 89 -7.51 3.04 -3.24
CA ALA A 89 -7.31 1.61 -3.05
C ALA A 89 -7.25 0.87 -4.39
N ASN A 90 -8.21 1.11 -5.28
CA ASN A 90 -8.26 0.47 -6.60
C ASN A 90 -7.07 0.86 -7.47
N GLN A 91 -6.63 2.12 -7.44
CA GLN A 91 -5.42 2.55 -8.14
C GLN A 91 -4.20 1.73 -7.68
N ILE A 92 -4.00 1.61 -6.37
CA ILE A 92 -2.86 0.85 -5.80
C ILE A 92 -2.96 -0.64 -6.11
N ILE A 93 -4.18 -1.22 -6.03
CA ILE A 93 -4.43 -2.61 -6.40
C ILE A 93 -4.04 -2.85 -7.86
N ASP A 94 -4.50 -2.00 -8.79
CA ASP A 94 -4.19 -2.14 -10.21
C ASP A 94 -2.67 -2.09 -10.47
N GLU A 95 -1.97 -1.15 -9.85
CA GLU A 95 -0.52 -1.02 -9.95
C GLU A 95 0.21 -2.26 -9.38
N LEU A 96 -0.22 -2.75 -8.20
CA LEU A 96 0.36 -3.95 -7.58
C LEU A 96 0.08 -5.22 -8.38
N LEU A 97 -1.10 -5.35 -8.99
CA LEU A 97 -1.45 -6.50 -9.82
C LEU A 97 -0.52 -6.62 -11.04
N VAL A 98 -0.12 -5.51 -11.65
CA VAL A 98 0.82 -5.51 -12.78
C VAL A 98 2.14 -6.16 -12.38
N VAL A 99 2.73 -5.72 -11.27
CA VAL A 99 4.05 -6.23 -10.84
C VAL A 99 3.96 -7.61 -10.17
N ALA A 100 2.88 -7.91 -9.47
CA ALA A 100 2.65 -9.24 -8.90
C ALA A 100 2.48 -10.31 -9.99
N ASN A 101 1.73 -10.01 -11.05
CA ASN A 101 1.58 -10.92 -12.19
C ASN A 101 2.88 -11.06 -13.02
N ALA A 102 3.79 -10.12 -12.91
CA ALA A 102 5.14 -10.21 -13.48
C ALA A 102 6.13 -10.97 -12.57
N GLY A 103 5.69 -11.50 -11.43
CA GLY A 103 6.49 -12.34 -10.52
C GLY A 103 7.20 -11.59 -9.40
N GLU A 104 6.86 -10.31 -9.15
CA GLU A 104 7.38 -9.58 -7.99
C GLU A 104 6.69 -10.11 -6.72
N GLN A 105 7.43 -10.87 -5.91
CA GLN A 105 6.88 -11.70 -4.83
C GLN A 105 6.28 -10.88 -3.68
N THR A 106 6.90 -9.74 -3.31
CA THR A 106 6.46 -8.94 -2.17
C THR A 106 5.13 -8.23 -2.43
N SER A 107 4.76 -8.02 -3.70
CA SER A 107 3.49 -7.45 -4.10
C SER A 107 2.29 -8.30 -3.70
N ALA A 108 2.47 -9.62 -3.57
CA ALA A 108 1.41 -10.51 -3.09
C ALA A 108 0.98 -10.16 -1.66
N LEU A 109 1.92 -9.92 -0.76
CA LEU A 109 1.63 -9.46 0.61
C LEU A 109 0.98 -8.06 0.61
N LYS A 110 1.50 -7.15 -0.21
CA LYS A 110 0.96 -5.78 -0.33
C LYS A 110 -0.47 -5.76 -0.84
N LEU A 111 -0.80 -6.62 -1.82
CA LEU A 111 -2.17 -6.83 -2.30
C LEU A 111 -3.08 -7.32 -1.19
N GLY A 112 -2.68 -8.35 -0.45
CA GLY A 112 -3.45 -8.85 0.69
C GLY A 112 -3.79 -7.76 1.70
N LYS A 113 -2.80 -6.97 2.11
CA LYS A 113 -3.01 -5.81 3.01
C LYS A 113 -3.95 -4.76 2.41
N THR A 114 -3.81 -4.45 1.13
CA THR A 114 -4.62 -3.42 0.47
C THR A 114 -6.08 -3.84 0.33
N TYR A 115 -6.34 -5.09 -0.01
CA TYR A 115 -7.70 -5.65 -0.08
C TYR A 115 -8.39 -5.70 1.29
N THR A 116 -7.64 -5.93 2.38
CA THR A 116 -8.20 -5.99 3.75
C THR A 116 -8.37 -4.63 4.41
N ASP A 117 -7.39 -3.74 4.26
CA ASP A 117 -7.28 -2.60 5.18
C ASP A 117 -7.50 -1.25 4.48
N LEU A 118 -7.31 -1.16 3.16
CA LEU A 118 -7.51 0.10 2.44
C LEU A 118 -8.91 0.24 1.84
N LEU A 119 -9.50 -0.80 1.30
CA LEU A 119 -10.89 -0.77 0.83
C LEU A 119 -11.86 -0.45 1.97
N VAL A 120 -12.91 0.31 1.69
CA VAL A 120 -13.99 0.60 2.65
C VAL A 120 -14.70 -0.69 3.06
N ALA A 121 -15.05 -1.52 2.06
CA ALA A 121 -15.50 -2.87 2.28
C ALA A 121 -14.37 -3.84 1.93
N PRO A 122 -13.77 -4.54 2.91
CA PRO A 122 -12.68 -5.47 2.65
C PRO A 122 -13.08 -6.57 1.66
N ASP A 123 -12.20 -6.86 0.70
CA ASP A 123 -12.33 -8.01 -0.19
C ASP A 123 -11.50 -9.18 0.36
N TYR A 124 -12.08 -9.92 1.27
CA TYR A 124 -11.42 -11.06 1.91
C TYR A 124 -11.12 -12.21 0.95
N GLN A 125 -11.92 -12.37 -0.12
CA GLN A 125 -11.69 -13.43 -1.10
C GLN A 125 -10.42 -13.15 -1.90
N SER A 126 -10.28 -11.96 -2.47
CA SER A 126 -9.04 -11.54 -3.15
C SER A 126 -7.84 -11.50 -2.22
N ALA A 127 -8.03 -11.02 -0.98
CA ALA A 127 -6.98 -11.01 0.03
C ALA A 127 -6.48 -12.44 0.34
N TYR A 128 -7.39 -13.40 0.47
CA TYR A 128 -7.04 -14.81 0.69
C TYR A 128 -6.13 -15.35 -0.41
N VAL A 129 -6.49 -15.12 -1.68
CA VAL A 129 -5.69 -15.56 -2.83
C VAL A 129 -4.27 -15.03 -2.76
N TRP A 130 -4.11 -13.72 -2.60
CA TRP A 130 -2.79 -13.10 -2.62
C TRP A 130 -1.96 -13.38 -1.37
N LEU A 131 -2.57 -13.49 -0.19
CA LEU A 131 -1.88 -13.90 1.04
C LEU A 131 -1.44 -15.37 1.00
N SER A 132 -2.23 -16.25 0.36
CA SER A 132 -1.82 -17.64 0.12
C SER A 132 -0.61 -17.71 -0.81
N ILE A 133 -0.58 -16.88 -1.86
CA ILE A 133 0.58 -16.76 -2.76
C ILE A 133 1.79 -16.20 -2.01
N ALA A 134 1.62 -15.17 -1.20
CA ALA A 134 2.69 -14.62 -0.37
C ALA A 134 3.27 -15.66 0.59
N GLN A 135 2.41 -16.48 1.22
CA GLN A 135 2.84 -17.59 2.06
C GLN A 135 3.61 -18.66 1.27
N ALA A 136 3.17 -18.97 0.04
CA ALA A 136 3.87 -19.93 -0.84
C ALA A 136 5.27 -19.44 -1.25
N TYR A 137 5.48 -18.12 -1.33
CA TYR A 137 6.80 -17.51 -1.50
C TYR A 137 7.65 -17.50 -0.21
N GLY A 138 7.12 -17.97 0.92
CA GLY A 138 7.84 -18.00 2.20
C GLY A 138 7.85 -16.66 2.95
N ILE A 139 6.93 -15.74 2.64
CA ILE A 139 6.81 -14.46 3.35
C ILE A 139 6.14 -14.71 4.70
N GLU A 140 6.93 -14.73 5.78
CA GLU A 140 6.48 -15.12 7.14
C GLU A 140 5.31 -14.27 7.65
N SER A 141 5.31 -12.95 7.37
CA SER A 141 4.25 -12.03 7.79
C SER A 141 2.89 -12.30 7.13
N ALA A 142 2.84 -13.09 6.05
CA ALA A 142 1.59 -13.46 5.39
C ALA A 142 0.75 -14.41 6.23
N SER A 143 1.36 -15.32 7.02
CA SER A 143 0.64 -16.36 7.77
C SER A 143 -0.37 -15.81 8.77
N GLY A 144 -0.01 -14.78 9.52
CA GLY A 144 -0.90 -14.13 10.49
C GLY A 144 -2.08 -13.44 9.82
N LEU A 145 -1.83 -12.73 8.74
CA LEU A 145 -2.87 -12.04 7.95
C LEU A 145 -3.79 -13.04 7.25
N LEU A 146 -3.23 -14.10 6.67
CA LEU A 146 -4.02 -15.16 6.03
C LEU A 146 -4.98 -15.82 7.04
N LYS A 147 -4.53 -16.07 8.27
CA LYS A 147 -5.41 -16.58 9.32
C LYS A 147 -6.57 -15.62 9.63
N GLN A 148 -6.28 -14.33 9.79
CA GLN A 148 -7.32 -13.33 10.05
C GLN A 148 -8.35 -13.27 8.90
N VAL A 149 -7.89 -13.33 7.66
CA VAL A 149 -8.76 -13.35 6.47
C VAL A 149 -9.57 -14.65 6.40
N THR A 150 -8.96 -15.80 6.71
CA THR A 150 -9.63 -17.10 6.73
C THR A 150 -10.81 -17.10 7.71
N ASP A 151 -10.67 -16.45 8.86
CA ASP A 151 -11.73 -16.34 9.88
C ASP A 151 -12.95 -15.50 9.41
N GLN A 152 -12.84 -14.79 8.28
CA GLN A 152 -13.91 -14.00 7.67
C GLN A 152 -14.64 -14.73 6.54
N LEU A 153 -14.19 -15.91 6.14
CA LEU A 153 -14.69 -16.66 4.99
C LEU A 153 -15.39 -17.95 5.44
N THR A 154 -16.39 -18.38 4.67
CA THR A 154 -16.99 -19.70 4.81
C THR A 154 -16.05 -20.78 4.27
N VAL A 155 -16.29 -22.04 4.65
CA VAL A 155 -15.52 -23.18 4.16
C VAL A 155 -15.60 -23.29 2.63
N GLU A 156 -16.78 -23.06 2.05
CA GLU A 156 -17.01 -23.09 0.63
C GLU A 156 -16.19 -22.00 -0.10
N GLU A 157 -16.19 -20.80 0.43
CA GLU A 157 -15.38 -19.69 -0.11
C GLU A 157 -13.88 -20.01 -0.03
N ILE A 158 -13.40 -20.53 1.10
CA ILE A 158 -11.98 -20.92 1.28
C ILE A 158 -11.58 -21.94 0.21
N LEU A 159 -12.38 -22.98 -0.03
CA LEU A 159 -12.05 -24.01 -1.01
C LEU A 159 -11.95 -23.42 -2.43
N VAL A 160 -12.86 -22.52 -2.80
CA VAL A 160 -12.80 -21.81 -4.09
C VAL A 160 -11.54 -20.96 -4.20
N GLN A 161 -11.20 -20.20 -3.15
CA GLN A 161 -10.03 -19.34 -3.18
C GLN A 161 -8.71 -20.12 -3.17
N GLN A 162 -8.66 -21.31 -2.56
CA GLN A 162 -7.51 -22.22 -2.65
C GLN A 162 -7.20 -22.63 -4.09
N GLU A 163 -8.23 -23.00 -4.86
CA GLU A 163 -8.07 -23.34 -6.28
C GLU A 163 -7.62 -22.12 -7.11
N GLN A 164 -8.19 -20.96 -6.83
CA GLN A 164 -7.78 -19.72 -7.52
C GLN A 164 -6.33 -19.36 -7.19
N ALA A 165 -5.91 -19.45 -5.94
CA ALA A 165 -4.52 -19.19 -5.53
C ALA A 165 -3.53 -20.16 -6.19
N SER A 166 -3.88 -21.46 -6.25
CA SER A 166 -3.06 -22.47 -6.90
C SER A 166 -2.89 -22.21 -8.40
N THR A 167 -3.99 -21.90 -9.09
CA THR A 167 -3.98 -21.57 -10.52
C THR A 167 -3.14 -20.31 -10.78
N LYS A 168 -3.40 -19.24 -10.04
CA LYS A 168 -2.69 -17.96 -10.17
C LYS A 168 -1.19 -18.12 -9.90
N PHE A 169 -0.83 -18.84 -8.85
CA PHE A 169 0.57 -19.11 -8.53
C PHE A 169 1.29 -19.85 -9.66
N SER A 170 0.64 -20.85 -10.26
CA SER A 170 1.18 -21.59 -11.41
C SER A 170 1.35 -20.70 -12.63
N GLU A 171 0.37 -19.83 -12.93
CA GLU A 171 0.45 -18.90 -14.05
C GLU A 171 1.63 -17.91 -13.92
N ILE A 172 1.85 -17.39 -12.71
CA ILE A 172 2.93 -16.42 -12.44
C ILE A 172 4.31 -17.08 -12.55
N ASN A 173 4.43 -18.36 -12.19
CA ASN A 173 5.71 -19.05 -12.08
C ASN A 173 5.96 -20.08 -13.21
N SER A 174 5.19 -20.02 -14.29
CA SER A 174 5.32 -20.91 -15.49
C SER A 174 6.40 -20.50 -16.49
#